data_d73b365a48f669d30d2797604ffefb54
#
_entry.id   d73b365a48f669d30d2797604ffefb54
#
_cell.length_a   1.000
_cell.length_b   1.000
_cell.length_c   1.000
_cell.angle_alpha   90.00
_cell.angle_beta   90.00
_cell.angle_gamma   90.00
#
_symmetry.space_group_name_H-M   'P 1'
#
loop_
_entity.id
_entity.type
_entity.pdbx_description
1 polymer ?
#
loop_
_entity_poly.entity_id
_entity_poly.type
_entity_poly.pdbx_seq_one_letter_code
_entity_poly.pdbx_strand_id
1 'polypeptide(L)'
;VKAFRNNEELYDAKMCDAVIVATSDFQHALHCIEAVKAGCDAYVEKPFAETMEDARAARKAVLESGKIVQIGSQRRSAPNYHAANDFIRSGKFGKITMVEMCWNVNQPGRWRRPALVAQCFERDTDWKRFLLNRPYEEWDPRKYLEYRLFWPYSSGIPRQWISHQIDTVHWFTGCNHTNSVAANGGIYQWNDGRRSYDTMTAVFDYGKAGENFQVVYSSRMHNSAGGTKELYFSNGGTLNLDTNKVTSEGGLTKRFADEMGMQPNLLEEFKLPSIKVETGSNTGADPMTNLHMRNWMECVKSRKQPNAPVDAGYNHSIALSLIHI
;
A
#
# COMPACT_ATOMS: atom_id res chain seq x y z
N VAL A 1 28.78 -10.95 -7.10
CA VAL A 1 27.93 -9.74 -7.05
C VAL A 1 28.87 -8.53 -6.99
N LYS A 2 28.63 -7.53 -7.85
CA LYS A 2 29.37 -6.26 -7.83
C LYS A 2 28.55 -5.27 -6.99
N ALA A 3 29.20 -4.58 -6.05
CA ALA A 3 28.61 -3.49 -5.29
C ALA A 3 28.99 -2.15 -5.93
N PHE A 4 28.06 -1.19 -5.89
CA PHE A 4 28.26 0.18 -6.33
C PHE A 4 27.99 1.11 -5.16
N ARG A 5 28.69 2.22 -5.11
CA ARG A 5 28.55 3.19 -4.04
C ARG A 5 27.25 4.01 -4.16
N ASN A 6 26.80 4.22 -5.39
CA ASN A 6 25.63 5.02 -5.70
C ASN A 6 24.94 4.54 -6.99
N ASN A 7 23.79 5.10 -7.26
CA ASN A 7 22.96 4.73 -8.42
C ASN A 7 23.61 5.17 -9.75
N GLU A 8 24.29 6.31 -9.79
CA GLU A 8 24.95 6.80 -11.01
C GLU A 8 26.02 5.82 -11.47
N GLU A 9 26.89 5.36 -10.56
CA GLU A 9 27.89 4.34 -10.88
C GLU A 9 27.26 3.04 -11.39
N LEU A 10 26.13 2.63 -10.82
CA LEU A 10 25.39 1.46 -11.27
C LEU A 10 24.89 1.63 -12.70
N TYR A 11 24.24 2.76 -12.98
CA TYR A 11 23.63 3.00 -14.29
C TYR A 11 24.65 3.28 -15.37
N ASP A 12 25.72 4.01 -15.07
CA ASP A 12 26.84 4.26 -16.00
C ASP A 12 27.55 2.96 -16.40
N ALA A 13 27.60 1.99 -15.49
CA ALA A 13 28.17 0.67 -15.79
C ALA A 13 27.35 -0.17 -16.78
N LYS A 14 26.08 0.20 -17.04
CA LYS A 14 25.15 -0.50 -17.96
C LYS A 14 25.07 -2.01 -17.73
N MET A 15 25.05 -2.42 -16.46
CA MET A 15 25.08 -3.82 -16.05
C MET A 15 23.71 -4.42 -15.72
N CYS A 16 22.65 -3.62 -15.78
CA CYS A 16 21.30 -4.08 -15.46
C CYS A 16 20.27 -3.50 -16.42
N ASP A 17 19.29 -4.33 -16.79
CA ASP A 17 18.12 -3.95 -17.61
C ASP A 17 16.91 -3.66 -16.74
N ALA A 18 16.93 -4.13 -15.49
CA ALA A 18 15.85 -3.98 -14.52
C ALA A 18 16.40 -3.86 -13.11
N VAL A 19 15.72 -3.09 -12.25
CA VAL A 19 16.13 -2.82 -10.88
C VAL A 19 14.98 -3.00 -9.88
N ILE A 20 15.34 -3.32 -8.64
CA ILE A 20 14.42 -3.32 -7.50
C ILE A 20 14.76 -2.10 -6.64
N VAL A 21 13.78 -1.20 -6.48
CA VAL A 21 13.88 -0.03 -5.60
C VAL A 21 13.22 -0.39 -4.27
N ALA A 22 14.04 -0.64 -3.24
CA ALA A 22 13.62 -1.03 -1.89
C ALA A 22 14.36 -0.20 -0.83
N THR A 23 14.47 1.09 -1.07
CA THR A 23 15.18 2.07 -0.24
C THR A 23 14.26 2.59 0.90
N SER A 24 14.53 3.80 1.40
CA SER A 24 13.63 4.43 2.37
C SER A 24 12.37 4.97 1.68
N ASP A 25 11.26 5.02 2.41
CA ASP A 25 9.92 5.32 1.87
C ASP A 25 9.88 6.55 0.96
N PHE A 26 10.49 7.65 1.38
CA PHE A 26 10.52 8.91 0.63
C PHE A 26 11.38 8.88 -0.63
N GLN A 27 12.25 7.88 -0.77
CA GLN A 27 13.20 7.76 -1.87
C GLN A 27 12.62 6.97 -3.06
N HIS A 28 11.58 6.17 -2.85
CA HIS A 28 11.07 5.22 -3.85
C HIS A 28 10.74 5.90 -5.19
N ALA A 29 9.96 6.98 -5.16
CA ALA A 29 9.59 7.71 -6.38
C ALA A 29 10.80 8.33 -7.07
N LEU A 30 11.74 8.88 -6.30
CA LEU A 30 12.94 9.54 -6.83
C LEU A 30 13.86 8.54 -7.52
N HIS A 31 14.14 7.41 -6.88
CA HIS A 31 14.95 6.35 -7.50
C HIS A 31 14.22 5.65 -8.65
N CYS A 32 12.90 5.60 -8.64
CA CYS A 32 12.12 5.17 -9.80
C CYS A 32 12.38 6.07 -11.02
N ILE A 33 12.40 7.40 -10.82
CA ILE A 33 12.73 8.35 -11.89
C ILE A 33 14.13 8.09 -12.47
N GLU A 34 15.11 7.91 -11.60
CA GLU A 34 16.50 7.61 -12.01
C GLU A 34 16.57 6.32 -12.83
N ALA A 35 15.92 5.25 -12.33
CA ALA A 35 15.90 3.95 -12.98
C ALA A 35 15.34 4.01 -14.41
N VAL A 36 14.16 4.60 -14.59
CA VAL A 36 13.51 4.66 -15.91
C VAL A 36 14.24 5.58 -16.87
N LYS A 37 14.84 6.68 -16.38
CA LYS A 37 15.70 7.56 -17.18
C LYS A 37 16.99 6.87 -17.61
N ALA A 38 17.54 5.99 -16.79
CA ALA A 38 18.70 5.17 -17.12
C ALA A 38 18.37 4.02 -18.10
N GLY A 39 17.10 3.85 -18.46
CA GLY A 39 16.65 2.83 -19.39
C GLY A 39 16.31 1.49 -18.74
N CYS A 40 16.18 1.40 -17.41
CA CYS A 40 15.83 0.19 -16.68
C CYS A 40 14.34 0.06 -16.45
N ASP A 41 13.80 -1.16 -16.53
CA ASP A 41 12.52 -1.50 -15.94
C ASP A 41 12.65 -1.52 -14.41
N ALA A 42 11.56 -1.31 -13.65
CA ALA A 42 11.68 -1.22 -12.20
C ALA A 42 10.56 -1.94 -11.43
N TYR A 43 10.92 -2.61 -10.36
CA TYR A 43 10.03 -2.94 -9.28
C TYR A 43 10.25 -1.92 -8.16
N VAL A 44 9.20 -1.23 -7.75
CA VAL A 44 9.31 -0.13 -6.78
C VAL A 44 8.48 -0.47 -5.55
N GLU A 45 9.12 -0.56 -4.39
CA GLU A 45 8.41 -0.85 -3.15
C GLU A 45 7.40 0.25 -2.78
N LYS A 46 6.37 -0.16 -2.04
CA LYS A 46 5.42 0.76 -1.41
C LYS A 46 5.98 1.31 -0.07
N PRO A 47 5.58 2.49 0.35
CA PRO A 47 4.72 3.46 -0.34
C PRO A 47 5.43 4.07 -1.55
N PHE A 48 4.66 4.39 -2.59
CA PHE A 48 5.27 4.87 -3.83
C PHE A 48 5.97 6.23 -3.66
N ALA A 49 5.33 7.16 -2.95
CA ALA A 49 5.89 8.50 -2.70
C ALA A 49 5.39 9.08 -1.37
N GLU A 50 6.19 9.95 -0.75
CA GLU A 50 5.81 10.71 0.45
C GLU A 50 5.17 12.07 0.12
N THR A 51 5.43 12.64 -1.06
CA THR A 51 4.83 13.88 -1.51
C THR A 51 4.10 13.70 -2.84
N MET A 52 3.10 14.55 -3.09
CA MET A 52 2.40 14.54 -4.38
C MET A 52 3.26 15.05 -5.52
N GLU A 53 4.22 15.91 -5.23
CA GLU A 53 5.19 16.37 -6.21
C GLU A 53 6.04 15.22 -6.74
N ASP A 54 6.65 14.43 -5.83
CA ASP A 54 7.45 13.26 -6.17
C ASP A 54 6.59 12.22 -6.92
N ALA A 55 5.35 11.99 -6.47
CA ALA A 55 4.42 11.04 -7.10
C ALA A 55 4.09 11.44 -8.56
N ARG A 56 3.80 12.73 -8.80
CA ARG A 56 3.52 13.25 -10.15
C ARG A 56 4.73 13.17 -11.07
N ALA A 57 5.90 13.56 -10.55
CA ALA A 57 7.15 13.51 -11.29
C ALA A 57 7.52 12.08 -11.70
N ALA A 58 7.40 11.13 -10.78
CA ALA A 58 7.71 9.73 -11.05
C ALA A 58 6.70 9.10 -12.01
N ARG A 59 5.40 9.33 -11.82
CA ARG A 59 4.38 8.87 -12.77
C ARG A 59 4.65 9.38 -14.19
N LYS A 60 4.95 10.67 -14.33
CA LYS A 60 5.28 11.27 -15.62
C LYS A 60 6.49 10.60 -16.25
N ALA A 61 7.59 10.47 -15.53
CA ALA A 61 8.81 9.85 -16.02
C ALA A 61 8.59 8.39 -16.47
N VAL A 62 7.80 7.61 -15.73
CA VAL A 62 7.47 6.23 -16.09
C VAL A 62 6.67 6.18 -17.40
N LEU A 63 5.62 7.00 -17.53
CA LEU A 63 4.79 7.01 -18.74
C LEU A 63 5.56 7.46 -19.98
N GLU A 64 6.46 8.44 -19.85
CA GLU A 64 7.30 8.94 -20.95
C GLU A 64 8.41 7.95 -21.34
N SER A 65 8.90 7.13 -20.40
CA SER A 65 9.99 6.18 -20.65
C SER A 65 9.58 4.92 -21.42
N GLY A 66 8.31 4.54 -21.39
CA GLY A 66 7.81 3.26 -21.89
C GLY A 66 8.35 2.02 -21.15
N LYS A 67 8.96 2.22 -19.97
CA LYS A 67 9.49 1.13 -19.15
C LYS A 67 8.40 0.43 -18.35
N ILE A 68 8.62 -0.83 -18.05
CA ILE A 68 7.73 -1.62 -17.22
C ILE A 68 8.04 -1.33 -15.76
N VAL A 69 7.11 -0.69 -15.07
CA VAL A 69 7.23 -0.38 -13.64
C VAL A 69 6.09 -1.04 -12.88
N GLN A 70 6.42 -1.86 -11.89
CA GLN A 70 5.46 -2.44 -10.96
C GLN A 70 5.67 -1.89 -9.55
N ILE A 71 4.58 -1.45 -8.93
CA ILE A 71 4.57 -0.99 -7.54
C ILE A 71 4.35 -2.17 -6.59
N GLY A 72 4.98 -2.18 -5.43
CA GLY A 72 4.91 -3.23 -4.41
C GLY A 72 3.53 -3.42 -3.75
N SER A 73 2.45 -3.31 -4.53
CA SER A 73 1.06 -3.56 -4.10
C SER A 73 0.70 -5.04 -4.32
N GLN A 74 1.30 -5.95 -3.53
CA GLN A 74 1.30 -7.39 -3.76
C GLN A 74 -0.10 -8.03 -3.81
N ARG A 75 -1.09 -7.45 -3.12
CA ARG A 75 -2.48 -7.91 -3.12
C ARG A 75 -3.07 -8.00 -4.54
N ARG A 76 -2.63 -7.13 -5.45
CA ARG A 76 -3.04 -7.13 -6.86
C ARG A 76 -2.59 -8.36 -7.66
N SER A 77 -1.78 -9.24 -7.07
CA SER A 77 -1.37 -10.50 -7.70
C SER A 77 -1.89 -11.73 -6.97
N ALA A 78 -2.67 -11.55 -5.90
CA ALA A 78 -3.20 -12.65 -5.11
C ALA A 78 -4.53 -13.18 -5.68
N PRO A 79 -4.71 -14.51 -5.82
CA PRO A 79 -5.89 -15.11 -6.45
C PRO A 79 -7.21 -14.75 -5.76
N ASN A 80 -7.21 -14.66 -4.43
CA ASN A 80 -8.39 -14.26 -3.66
C ASN A 80 -8.79 -12.81 -3.94
N TYR A 81 -7.83 -11.91 -4.08
CA TYR A 81 -8.11 -10.51 -4.43
C TYR A 81 -8.59 -10.36 -5.88
N HIS A 82 -8.05 -11.15 -6.81
CA HIS A 82 -8.58 -11.19 -8.19
C HIS A 82 -10.03 -11.66 -8.19
N ALA A 83 -10.34 -12.77 -7.53
CA ALA A 83 -11.71 -13.29 -7.47
C ALA A 83 -12.68 -12.29 -6.80
N ALA A 84 -12.25 -11.60 -5.74
CA ALA A 84 -13.02 -10.54 -5.11
C ALA A 84 -13.26 -9.35 -6.05
N ASN A 85 -12.23 -8.92 -6.77
CA ASN A 85 -12.34 -7.87 -7.79
C ASN A 85 -13.34 -8.23 -8.88
N ASP A 86 -13.24 -9.45 -9.42
CA ASP A 86 -14.13 -9.94 -10.47
C ASP A 86 -15.58 -10.02 -9.98
N PHE A 87 -15.79 -10.49 -8.75
CA PHE A 87 -17.11 -10.56 -8.14
C PHE A 87 -17.75 -9.16 -7.94
N ILE A 88 -16.99 -8.20 -7.42
CA ILE A 88 -17.48 -6.82 -7.25
C ILE A 88 -17.78 -6.20 -8.62
N ARG A 89 -16.86 -6.32 -9.57
CA ARG A 89 -17.01 -5.73 -10.91
C ARG A 89 -18.09 -6.39 -11.77
N SER A 90 -18.46 -7.63 -11.46
CA SER A 90 -19.61 -8.26 -12.09
C SER A 90 -20.97 -7.64 -11.73
N GLY A 91 -20.99 -6.77 -10.71
CA GLY A 91 -22.20 -6.17 -10.15
C GLY A 91 -22.98 -7.07 -9.20
N LYS A 92 -22.61 -8.35 -9.06
CA LYS A 92 -23.32 -9.32 -8.20
C LYS A 92 -23.22 -8.99 -6.71
N PHE A 93 -22.16 -8.30 -6.30
CA PHE A 93 -22.03 -7.82 -4.92
C PHE A 93 -23.04 -6.72 -4.57
N GLY A 94 -23.51 -6.01 -5.59
CA GLY A 94 -24.33 -4.83 -5.43
C GLY A 94 -23.49 -3.58 -5.11
N LYS A 95 -24.18 -2.50 -4.75
CA LYS A 95 -23.54 -1.24 -4.40
C LYS A 95 -22.76 -1.38 -3.08
N ILE A 96 -21.47 -1.09 -3.11
CA ILE A 96 -20.69 -0.91 -1.89
C ILE A 96 -21.19 0.34 -1.17
N THR A 97 -21.50 0.22 0.11
CA THR A 97 -21.97 1.33 0.95
C THR A 97 -20.91 1.77 1.94
N MET A 98 -20.12 0.81 2.43
CA MET A 98 -19.03 1.06 3.37
C MET A 98 -17.92 0.02 3.20
N VAL A 99 -16.71 0.42 3.52
CA VAL A 99 -15.55 -0.48 3.66
C VAL A 99 -14.94 -0.22 5.03
N GLU A 100 -14.73 -1.26 5.82
CA GLU A 100 -14.01 -1.19 7.09
C GLU A 100 -12.68 -1.87 7.02
N MET A 101 -11.66 -1.15 7.45
CA MET A 101 -10.28 -1.61 7.42
C MET A 101 -9.61 -1.34 8.76
N CYS A 102 -8.78 -2.27 9.20
CA CYS A 102 -7.86 -2.00 10.29
C CYS A 102 -6.55 -2.76 10.14
N TRP A 103 -5.55 -2.26 10.83
CA TRP A 103 -4.27 -2.96 10.98
C TRP A 103 -3.75 -2.73 12.40
N ASN A 104 -4.03 -3.69 13.27
CA ASN A 104 -3.74 -3.60 14.69
C ASN A 104 -2.62 -4.56 15.05
N VAL A 105 -1.59 -4.04 15.70
CA VAL A 105 -0.46 -4.83 16.18
C VAL A 105 -0.06 -4.38 17.58
N ASN A 106 0.59 -5.25 18.34
CA ASN A 106 1.27 -4.84 19.57
C ASN A 106 2.76 -5.07 19.37
N GLN A 107 3.45 -4.06 18.86
CA GLN A 107 4.86 -4.13 18.48
C GLN A 107 5.59 -2.85 18.90
N PRO A 108 5.97 -2.69 20.18
CA PRO A 108 6.64 -1.50 20.68
C PRO A 108 7.98 -1.22 19.98
N GLY A 109 8.70 -2.29 19.63
CA GLY A 109 9.96 -2.20 18.91
C GLY A 109 9.86 -2.08 17.39
N ARG A 110 8.64 -1.95 16.84
CA ARG A 110 8.48 -1.87 15.38
C ARG A 110 9.20 -0.63 14.83
N TRP A 111 9.96 -0.85 13.77
CA TRP A 111 10.82 0.14 13.11
C TRP A 111 11.98 0.67 13.98
N ARG A 112 12.13 0.18 15.21
CA ARG A 112 13.28 0.49 16.08
C ARG A 112 14.48 -0.38 15.77
N ARG A 113 15.66 0.22 15.83
CA ARG A 113 16.96 -0.44 15.59
C ARG A 113 18.01 0.02 16.62
N PRO A 114 17.71 0.00 17.92
CA PRO A 114 18.56 0.67 18.94
C PRO A 114 20.00 0.16 18.93
N ALA A 115 20.23 -1.13 18.71
CA ALA A 115 21.57 -1.69 18.64
C ALA A 115 22.38 -1.18 17.43
N LEU A 116 21.73 -0.96 16.29
CA LEU A 116 22.38 -0.39 15.10
C LEU A 116 22.57 1.11 15.26
N VAL A 117 21.58 1.82 15.80
CA VAL A 117 21.66 3.26 16.08
C VAL A 117 22.88 3.58 16.96
N ALA A 118 23.13 2.78 18.00
CA ALA A 118 24.27 2.97 18.90
C ALA A 118 25.66 2.78 18.23
N GLN A 119 25.69 2.15 17.08
CA GLN A 119 26.92 1.80 16.35
C GLN A 119 27.06 2.53 15.01
N CYS A 120 26.10 3.36 14.62
CA CYS A 120 26.09 4.06 13.35
C CYS A 120 26.57 5.52 13.53
N PHE A 121 27.65 5.84 12.84
CA PHE A 121 28.23 7.18 12.88
C PHE A 121 28.05 7.87 11.52
N GLU A 122 28.05 9.20 11.50
CA GLU A 122 27.92 9.98 10.27
C GLU A 122 28.97 9.58 9.21
N ARG A 123 30.21 9.35 9.64
CA ARG A 123 31.31 8.90 8.75
C ARG A 123 31.07 7.59 8.04
N ASP A 124 30.14 6.77 8.52
CA ASP A 124 29.80 5.46 7.95
C ASP A 124 28.69 5.55 6.89
N THR A 125 28.19 6.76 6.65
CA THR A 125 27.05 7.04 5.78
C THR A 125 27.34 8.17 4.82
N ASP A 126 26.51 8.30 3.79
CA ASP A 126 26.41 9.51 2.98
C ASP A 126 25.09 10.21 3.31
N TRP A 127 25.06 10.85 4.50
CA TRP A 127 23.86 11.49 5.02
C TRP A 127 23.26 12.50 4.06
N LYS A 128 24.11 13.33 3.47
CA LYS A 128 23.68 14.36 2.53
C LYS A 128 22.99 13.77 1.30
N ARG A 129 23.50 12.66 0.80
CA ARG A 129 22.91 11.93 -0.31
C ARG A 129 21.64 11.18 0.10
N PHE A 130 21.61 10.61 1.30
CA PHE A 130 20.41 9.95 1.84
C PHE A 130 19.20 10.88 1.83
N LEU A 131 19.39 12.16 2.13
CA LEU A 131 18.32 13.16 2.19
C LEU A 131 17.65 13.42 0.82
N LEU A 132 18.35 13.21 -0.29
CA LEU A 132 17.89 13.50 -1.64
C LEU A 132 17.31 14.93 -1.75
N ASN A 133 16.00 15.04 -2.00
CA ASN A 133 15.28 16.32 -2.11
C ASN A 133 14.68 16.83 -0.78
N ARG A 134 14.97 16.15 0.33
CA ARG A 134 14.53 16.63 1.64
C ARG A 134 15.42 17.78 2.11
N PRO A 135 14.88 18.75 2.88
CA PRO A 135 15.70 19.80 3.46
C PRO A 135 16.86 19.23 4.28
N TYR A 136 18.02 19.89 4.21
CA TYR A 136 19.15 19.47 5.03
C TYR A 136 18.82 19.65 6.51
N GLU A 137 19.17 18.66 7.29
CA GLU A 137 19.19 18.71 8.75
C GLU A 137 20.41 17.98 9.29
N GLU A 138 20.78 18.26 10.52
CA GLU A 138 21.92 17.63 11.18
C GLU A 138 21.78 16.11 11.26
N TRP A 139 22.91 15.43 11.21
CA TRP A 139 22.97 13.98 11.30
C TRP A 139 22.26 13.47 12.56
N ASP A 140 21.42 12.48 12.36
CA ASP A 140 20.75 11.71 13.41
C ASP A 140 20.68 10.24 12.99
N PRO A 141 21.38 9.32 13.67
CA PRO A 141 21.40 7.90 13.31
C PRO A 141 20.00 7.27 13.40
N ARG A 142 19.10 7.82 14.20
CA ARG A 142 17.72 7.35 14.25
C ARG A 142 16.94 7.73 12.98
N LYS A 143 17.12 8.94 12.49
CA LYS A 143 16.49 9.38 11.24
C LYS A 143 17.00 8.58 10.03
N TYR A 144 18.23 8.10 10.09
CA TYR A 144 18.79 7.22 9.07
C TYR A 144 18.28 5.77 9.18
N LEU A 145 18.38 5.14 10.35
CA LEU A 145 18.08 3.73 10.57
C LEU A 145 16.63 3.44 10.97
N GLU A 146 15.99 4.38 11.64
CA GLU A 146 14.61 4.32 12.12
C GLU A 146 13.71 5.33 11.39
N TYR A 147 13.99 5.68 10.14
CA TYR A 147 13.36 6.75 9.37
C TYR A 147 11.82 6.67 9.34
N ARG A 148 11.23 5.47 9.47
CA ARG A 148 9.77 5.28 9.54
C ARG A 148 9.12 5.91 10.76
N LEU A 149 9.90 6.33 11.73
CA LEU A 149 9.43 7.02 12.93
C LEU A 149 9.42 8.55 12.77
N PHE A 150 9.94 9.08 11.66
CA PHE A 150 10.19 10.52 11.51
C PHE A 150 9.67 11.08 10.19
N TRP A 151 8.82 12.11 10.28
CA TRP A 151 8.56 12.98 9.15
C TRP A 151 9.78 13.88 8.91
N PRO A 152 10.19 14.17 7.64
CA PRO A 152 9.52 13.88 6.37
C PRO A 152 10.03 12.62 5.65
N TYR A 153 10.67 11.69 6.35
CA TYR A 153 11.21 10.45 5.74
C TYR A 153 10.16 9.37 5.57
N SER A 154 9.16 9.40 6.43
CA SER A 154 7.98 8.52 6.36
C SER A 154 6.83 9.12 7.17
N SER A 155 5.62 8.85 6.76
CA SER A 155 4.41 9.17 7.52
C SER A 155 3.95 8.05 8.45
N GLY A 156 4.74 6.98 8.59
CA GLY A 156 4.42 5.85 9.46
C GLY A 156 3.17 5.08 9.04
N ILE A 157 2.20 4.92 9.93
CA ILE A 157 0.98 4.12 9.71
C ILE A 157 0.28 4.43 8.38
N PRO A 158 -0.01 5.68 8.00
CA PRO A 158 -0.71 5.96 6.75
C PRO A 158 -0.09 5.28 5.55
N ARG A 159 1.18 5.50 5.30
CA ARG A 159 1.82 4.99 4.09
C ARG A 159 2.34 3.56 4.22
N GLN A 160 2.58 3.09 5.45
CA GLN A 160 3.06 1.73 5.65
C GLN A 160 1.94 0.69 5.55
N TRP A 161 0.73 1.01 6.00
CA TRP A 161 -0.37 0.03 6.11
C TRP A 161 -1.61 0.40 5.30
N ILE A 162 -2.09 1.65 5.38
CA ILE A 162 -3.27 2.05 4.60
C ILE A 162 -3.00 1.90 3.10
N SER A 163 -1.76 2.15 2.63
CA SER A 163 -1.40 2.00 1.22
C SER A 163 -1.78 0.65 0.63
N HIS A 164 -1.63 -0.45 1.39
CA HIS A 164 -2.03 -1.79 0.94
C HIS A 164 -3.54 -1.95 0.80
N GLN A 165 -4.29 -1.34 1.72
CA GLN A 165 -5.74 -1.55 1.81
C GLN A 165 -6.51 -0.57 0.95
N ILE A 166 -6.13 0.71 0.91
CA ILE A 166 -6.77 1.70 0.05
C ILE A 166 -6.55 1.40 -1.44
N ASP A 167 -5.42 0.79 -1.80
CA ASP A 167 -5.14 0.34 -3.15
C ASP A 167 -6.16 -0.70 -3.65
N THR A 168 -6.59 -1.61 -2.78
CA THR A 168 -7.63 -2.60 -3.13
C THR A 168 -9.00 -1.94 -3.31
N VAL A 169 -9.33 -0.91 -2.51
CA VAL A 169 -10.55 -0.12 -2.74
C VAL A 169 -10.54 0.51 -4.13
N HIS A 170 -9.44 1.19 -4.49
CA HIS A 170 -9.30 1.81 -5.81
C HIS A 170 -9.42 0.78 -6.93
N TRP A 171 -8.81 -0.38 -6.77
CA TRP A 171 -8.85 -1.44 -7.77
C TRP A 171 -10.24 -2.04 -7.94
N PHE A 172 -10.93 -2.37 -6.85
CA PHE A 172 -12.24 -3.02 -6.86
C PHE A 172 -13.34 -2.09 -7.37
N THR A 173 -13.32 -0.84 -6.94
CA THR A 173 -14.36 0.13 -7.25
C THR A 173 -14.10 0.93 -8.53
N GLY A 174 -12.84 1.07 -8.92
CA GLY A 174 -12.42 2.00 -9.97
C GLY A 174 -12.41 3.46 -9.52
N CYS A 175 -12.75 3.76 -8.26
CA CYS A 175 -12.72 5.11 -7.69
C CYS A 175 -11.32 5.43 -7.19
N ASN A 176 -10.52 6.11 -8.01
CA ASN A 176 -9.10 6.37 -7.73
C ASN A 176 -8.85 7.62 -6.86
N HIS A 177 -9.87 8.44 -6.66
CA HIS A 177 -9.77 9.69 -5.90
C HIS A 177 -10.88 9.74 -4.85
N THR A 178 -10.47 10.06 -3.62
CA THR A 178 -11.43 10.36 -2.55
C THR A 178 -11.96 11.79 -2.69
N ASN A 179 -13.22 12.00 -2.33
CA ASN A 179 -13.86 13.31 -2.32
C ASN A 179 -13.41 14.14 -1.11
N SER A 180 -13.29 13.49 0.04
CA SER A 180 -12.84 14.10 1.28
C SER A 180 -12.20 13.07 2.20
N VAL A 181 -11.39 13.55 3.14
CA VAL A 181 -10.78 12.76 4.21
C VAL A 181 -10.91 13.51 5.53
N ALA A 182 -11.33 12.80 6.57
CA ALA A 182 -11.23 13.26 7.95
C ALA A 182 -10.36 12.26 8.72
N ALA A 183 -9.33 12.74 9.41
CA ALA A 183 -8.42 11.88 10.15
C ALA A 183 -8.04 12.49 11.49
N ASN A 184 -7.78 11.61 12.46
CA ASN A 184 -7.23 11.96 13.76
C ASN A 184 -6.27 10.87 14.21
N GLY A 185 -5.25 11.26 14.97
CA GLY A 185 -4.26 10.34 15.50
C GLY A 185 -3.25 11.02 16.40
N GLY A 186 -2.38 10.22 16.98
CA GLY A 186 -1.36 10.74 17.90
C GLY A 186 -0.40 9.66 18.38
N ILE A 187 0.48 10.08 19.27
CA ILE A 187 1.37 9.21 20.02
C ILE A 187 0.76 9.07 21.41
N TYR A 188 0.04 7.98 21.64
CA TYR A 188 -0.69 7.77 22.90
C TYR A 188 0.01 6.81 23.84
N GLN A 189 0.87 5.94 23.32
CA GLN A 189 1.54 4.91 24.10
C GLN A 189 3.08 4.97 23.99
N TRP A 190 3.63 5.05 22.78
CA TRP A 190 5.06 4.83 22.54
C TRP A 190 5.84 6.17 22.52
N ASN A 191 6.05 6.78 23.68
CA ASN A 191 6.82 8.03 23.86
C ASN A 191 8.33 7.79 23.78
N ASP A 192 8.81 7.29 22.64
CA ASP A 192 10.23 6.98 22.41
C ASP A 192 10.95 8.02 21.54
N GLY A 193 10.38 9.22 21.42
CA GLY A 193 10.91 10.30 20.60
C GLY A 193 10.53 10.24 19.13
N ARG A 194 9.61 9.33 18.75
CA ARG A 194 9.04 9.28 17.40
C ARG A 194 8.20 10.52 17.10
N ARG A 195 8.03 10.81 15.80
CA ARG A 195 7.07 11.82 15.31
C ARG A 195 5.86 11.18 14.60
N SER A 196 6.03 9.96 14.09
CA SER A 196 4.92 9.21 13.47
C SER A 196 3.97 8.66 14.53
N TYR A 197 2.68 8.70 14.25
CA TYR A 197 1.63 8.25 15.14
C TYR A 197 1.74 6.76 15.47
N ASP A 198 1.34 6.37 16.68
CA ASP A 198 1.16 4.97 17.08
C ASP A 198 -0.31 4.55 17.07
N THR A 199 -1.23 5.50 16.93
CA THR A 199 -2.67 5.28 16.87
C THR A 199 -3.31 6.30 15.95
N MET A 200 -4.20 5.84 15.05
CA MET A 200 -4.94 6.73 14.17
C MET A 200 -6.25 6.14 13.69
N THR A 201 -7.16 7.03 13.29
CA THR A 201 -8.39 6.72 12.56
C THR A 201 -8.53 7.68 11.39
N ALA A 202 -9.02 7.19 10.26
CA ALA A 202 -9.33 8.01 9.10
C ALA A 202 -10.65 7.55 8.46
N VAL A 203 -11.41 8.50 7.93
CA VAL A 203 -12.62 8.26 7.14
C VAL A 203 -12.44 8.94 5.80
N PHE A 204 -12.59 8.17 4.73
CA PHE A 204 -12.52 8.63 3.36
C PHE A 204 -13.90 8.55 2.73
N ASP A 205 -14.31 9.57 2.00
CA ASP A 205 -15.55 9.58 1.24
C ASP A 205 -15.24 9.45 -0.25
N TYR A 206 -15.89 8.52 -0.93
CA TYR A 206 -15.67 8.18 -2.32
C TYR A 206 -16.95 8.19 -3.13
N GLY A 207 -16.80 8.27 -4.45
CA GLY A 207 -17.88 8.07 -5.41
C GLY A 207 -18.59 9.34 -5.82
N LYS A 208 -19.55 9.18 -6.72
CA LYS A 208 -20.43 10.24 -7.21
C LYS A 208 -21.69 10.31 -6.37
N ALA A 209 -22.44 11.39 -6.47
CA ALA A 209 -23.76 11.48 -5.87
C ALA A 209 -24.65 10.28 -6.28
N GLY A 210 -25.24 9.61 -5.30
CA GLY A 210 -26.02 8.39 -5.49
C GLY A 210 -25.21 7.08 -5.51
N GLU A 211 -23.89 7.15 -5.73
CA GLU A 211 -22.96 6.00 -5.74
C GLU A 211 -21.87 6.14 -4.67
N ASN A 212 -22.05 7.04 -3.72
CA ASN A 212 -21.09 7.30 -2.64
C ASN A 212 -20.97 6.10 -1.70
N PHE A 213 -19.78 5.96 -1.17
CA PHE A 213 -19.48 5.02 -0.08
C PHE A 213 -18.36 5.58 0.80
N GLN A 214 -18.29 5.10 2.03
CA GLN A 214 -17.24 5.46 2.97
C GLN A 214 -16.23 4.34 3.14
N VAL A 215 -14.97 4.73 3.37
CA VAL A 215 -13.92 3.84 3.84
C VAL A 215 -13.49 4.30 5.23
N VAL A 216 -13.64 3.44 6.22
CA VAL A 216 -13.18 3.68 7.58
C VAL A 216 -11.93 2.88 7.83
N TYR A 217 -10.90 3.55 8.30
CA TYR A 217 -9.64 2.93 8.67
C TYR A 217 -9.29 3.21 10.13
N SER A 218 -8.85 2.20 10.87
CA SER A 218 -8.27 2.39 12.19
C SER A 218 -7.00 1.57 12.37
N SER A 219 -6.07 2.10 13.14
CA SER A 219 -4.83 1.38 13.44
C SER A 219 -4.25 1.78 14.79
N ARG A 220 -3.67 0.81 15.46
CA ARG A 220 -2.93 1.01 16.69
C ARG A 220 -1.75 0.03 16.79
N MET A 221 -0.63 0.53 17.34
CA MET A 221 0.63 -0.22 17.47
C MET A 221 0.87 -0.77 18.90
N HIS A 222 -0.10 -0.62 19.79
CA HIS A 222 0.00 -0.99 21.20
C HIS A 222 -1.01 -2.04 21.64
N ASN A 223 -1.82 -2.55 20.73
CA ASN A 223 -2.80 -3.59 21.00
C ASN A 223 -3.18 -4.30 19.70
N SER A 224 -3.06 -5.62 19.67
CA SER A 224 -3.31 -6.43 18.46
C SER A 224 -4.74 -6.97 18.34
N ALA A 225 -5.63 -6.64 19.28
CA ALA A 225 -7.01 -7.14 19.21
C ALA A 225 -7.69 -6.70 17.90
N GLY A 226 -8.39 -7.62 17.26
CA GLY A 226 -9.01 -7.41 15.94
C GLY A 226 -8.05 -7.57 14.76
N GLY A 227 -6.74 -7.68 14.97
CA GLY A 227 -5.76 -7.96 13.92
C GLY A 227 -5.85 -7.02 12.72
N THR A 228 -5.70 -7.58 11.53
CA THR A 228 -5.97 -6.91 10.25
C THR A 228 -7.39 -7.22 9.82
N LYS A 229 -8.12 -6.25 9.28
CA LYS A 229 -9.45 -6.43 8.69
C LYS A 229 -9.59 -5.69 7.39
N GLU A 230 -10.32 -6.29 6.47
CA GLU A 230 -10.71 -5.68 5.21
C GLU A 230 -12.09 -6.21 4.80
N LEU A 231 -13.13 -5.45 5.14
CA LEU A 231 -14.53 -5.80 4.99
C LEU A 231 -15.22 -4.82 4.04
N TYR A 232 -15.94 -5.35 3.07
CA TYR A 232 -16.78 -4.59 2.16
C TYR A 232 -18.25 -4.91 2.43
N PHE A 233 -19.08 -3.89 2.53
CA PHE A 233 -20.50 -4.03 2.83
C PHE A 233 -21.38 -3.55 1.68
N SER A 234 -22.38 -4.35 1.38
CA SER A 234 -23.48 -3.99 0.49
C SER A 234 -24.83 -4.28 1.17
N ASN A 235 -25.92 -3.86 0.56
CA ASN A 235 -27.25 -4.19 1.08
C ASN A 235 -27.56 -5.71 1.02
N GLY A 236 -26.75 -6.49 0.28
CA GLY A 236 -26.91 -7.93 0.15
C GLY A 236 -26.08 -8.77 1.12
N GLY A 237 -25.10 -8.20 1.77
CA GLY A 237 -24.20 -8.92 2.68
C GLY A 237 -22.79 -8.37 2.72
N THR A 238 -21.83 -9.22 3.07
CA THR A 238 -20.46 -8.85 3.41
C THR A 238 -19.44 -9.67 2.60
N LEU A 239 -18.44 -8.98 2.06
CA LEU A 239 -17.19 -9.59 1.58
C LEU A 239 -16.11 -9.38 2.64
N ASN A 240 -15.55 -10.46 3.15
CA ASN A 240 -14.49 -10.47 4.16
C ASN A 240 -13.21 -11.08 3.57
N LEU A 241 -12.18 -10.25 3.34
CA LEU A 241 -10.91 -10.67 2.75
C LEU A 241 -9.95 -11.33 3.76
N ASP A 242 -10.20 -11.18 5.07
CA ASP A 242 -9.38 -11.86 6.08
C ASP A 242 -9.78 -13.34 6.19
N THR A 243 -11.08 -13.63 6.05
CA THR A 243 -11.60 -14.98 6.05
C THR A 243 -11.78 -15.57 4.65
N ASN A 244 -11.58 -14.77 3.61
CA ASN A 244 -11.79 -15.11 2.21
C ASN A 244 -13.21 -15.62 1.93
N LYS A 245 -14.22 -14.89 2.41
CA LYS A 245 -15.64 -15.28 2.27
C LYS A 245 -16.49 -14.13 1.78
N VAL A 246 -17.48 -14.48 0.97
CA VAL A 246 -18.69 -13.70 0.75
C VAL A 246 -19.82 -14.37 1.54
N THR A 247 -20.58 -13.57 2.28
CA THR A 247 -21.69 -14.06 3.11
C THR A 247 -22.90 -13.15 2.98
N SER A 248 -24.08 -13.67 3.30
CA SER A 248 -25.32 -12.92 3.42
C SER A 248 -25.44 -12.13 4.73
N GLU A 249 -24.39 -12.18 5.58
CA GLU A 249 -24.36 -11.50 6.88
C GLU A 249 -24.64 -10.01 6.72
N GLY A 250 -25.67 -9.51 7.45
CA GLY A 250 -26.11 -8.12 7.41
C GLY A 250 -26.96 -7.74 6.19
N GLY A 251 -27.24 -8.67 5.28
CA GLY A 251 -28.08 -8.43 4.11
C GLY A 251 -29.55 -8.22 4.43
N LEU A 252 -30.30 -7.63 3.50
CA LEU A 252 -31.72 -7.33 3.64
C LEU A 252 -32.55 -8.61 3.62
N THR A 253 -32.95 -9.06 4.80
CA THR A 253 -33.79 -10.26 4.97
C THR A 253 -35.23 -10.02 4.52
N LYS A 254 -35.95 -11.12 4.22
CA LYS A 254 -37.36 -11.06 3.82
C LYS A 254 -38.23 -10.28 4.84
N ARG A 255 -38.01 -10.47 6.15
CA ARG A 255 -38.74 -9.78 7.19
C ARG A 255 -38.71 -8.26 7.03
N PHE A 256 -37.52 -7.68 6.91
CA PHE A 256 -37.38 -6.23 6.77
C PHE A 256 -37.76 -5.72 5.38
N ALA A 257 -37.57 -6.54 4.35
CA ALA A 257 -37.99 -6.19 3.00
C ALA A 257 -39.50 -6.07 2.87
N ASP A 258 -40.27 -7.00 3.47
CA ASP A 258 -41.73 -7.01 3.45
C ASP A 258 -42.29 -5.75 4.15
N GLU A 259 -41.70 -5.28 5.27
CA GLU A 259 -42.09 -4.05 5.98
C GLU A 259 -42.02 -2.78 5.09
N MET A 260 -41.13 -2.79 4.08
CA MET A 260 -40.92 -1.66 3.18
C MET A 260 -41.42 -1.90 1.76
N GLY A 261 -42.12 -3.00 1.51
CA GLY A 261 -42.60 -3.38 0.18
C GLY A 261 -41.47 -3.64 -0.82
N MET A 262 -40.30 -4.07 -0.33
CA MET A 262 -39.11 -4.37 -1.12
C MET A 262 -38.93 -5.88 -1.32
N GLN A 263 -38.05 -6.25 -2.24
CA GLN A 263 -37.57 -7.62 -2.33
C GLN A 263 -36.39 -7.84 -1.39
N PRO A 264 -36.26 -9.04 -0.77
CA PRO A 264 -35.06 -9.37 0.00
C PRO A 264 -33.83 -9.33 -0.90
N ASN A 265 -32.70 -8.96 -0.29
CA ASN A 265 -31.42 -8.92 -0.97
C ASN A 265 -30.39 -9.63 -0.10
N LEU A 266 -30.08 -10.87 -0.46
CA LEU A 266 -29.11 -11.70 0.25
C LEU A 266 -28.13 -12.27 -0.76
N LEU A 267 -26.84 -12.06 -0.52
CA LEU A 267 -25.77 -12.62 -1.36
C LEU A 267 -25.72 -14.15 -1.23
N GLU A 268 -25.41 -14.82 -2.31
CA GLU A 268 -25.02 -16.22 -2.28
C GLU A 268 -23.67 -16.34 -1.57
N GLU A 269 -23.58 -17.28 -0.62
CA GLU A 269 -22.38 -17.48 0.17
C GLU A 269 -21.36 -18.37 -0.55
N PHE A 270 -20.12 -17.93 -0.59
CA PHE A 270 -19.02 -18.72 -1.14
C PHE A 270 -17.67 -18.33 -0.54
N LYS A 271 -16.68 -19.22 -0.75
CA LYS A 271 -15.29 -18.95 -0.37
C LYS A 271 -14.49 -18.49 -1.59
N LEU A 272 -13.68 -17.46 -1.39
CA LEU A 272 -12.67 -17.04 -2.37
C LEU A 272 -11.54 -18.09 -2.44
N PRO A 273 -10.81 -18.16 -3.56
CA PRO A 273 -9.63 -19.02 -3.68
C PRO A 273 -8.61 -18.72 -2.56
N SER A 274 -7.95 -19.76 -2.07
CA SER A 274 -6.81 -19.57 -1.17
C SER A 274 -5.51 -19.49 -1.97
N ILE A 275 -4.52 -18.78 -1.43
CA ILE A 275 -3.17 -18.78 -1.99
C ILE A 275 -2.54 -20.16 -1.68
N LYS A 276 -2.23 -20.92 -2.71
CA LYS A 276 -1.48 -22.17 -2.57
C LYS A 276 -0.01 -21.83 -2.36
N VAL A 277 0.55 -22.25 -1.26
CA VAL A 277 2.00 -22.18 -1.01
C VAL A 277 2.63 -23.40 -1.67
N GLU A 278 3.44 -23.19 -2.71
CA GLU A 278 4.26 -24.26 -3.28
C GLU A 278 5.36 -24.61 -2.28
N THR A 279 5.27 -25.79 -1.68
CA THR A 279 6.14 -26.24 -0.59
C THR A 279 7.63 -26.37 -0.95
N GLY A 280 7.97 -26.39 -2.25
CA GLY A 280 9.37 -26.47 -2.72
C GLY A 280 10.11 -25.13 -2.81
N SER A 281 9.42 -24.00 -2.64
CA SER A 281 10.00 -22.65 -2.81
C SER A 281 9.89 -21.80 -1.55
N ASN A 282 9.76 -22.40 -0.38
CA ASN A 282 9.61 -21.64 0.88
C ASN A 282 10.94 -20.98 1.25
N THR A 283 11.16 -19.78 0.72
CA THR A 283 12.29 -18.91 1.05
C THR A 283 12.01 -18.03 2.27
N GLY A 284 10.89 -18.25 2.98
CA GLY A 284 10.40 -17.37 4.04
C GLY A 284 9.74 -16.09 3.53
N ALA A 285 9.61 -15.92 2.20
CA ALA A 285 8.92 -14.79 1.62
C ALA A 285 7.39 -15.01 1.64
N ASP A 286 6.65 -13.92 1.74
CA ASP A 286 5.19 -13.92 1.61
C ASP A 286 4.78 -14.46 0.23
N PRO A 287 3.85 -15.44 0.15
CA PRO A 287 3.38 -16.00 -1.13
C PRO A 287 2.84 -14.95 -2.11
N MET A 288 2.20 -13.89 -1.63
CA MET A 288 1.73 -12.79 -2.47
C MET A 288 2.89 -12.06 -3.13
N THR A 289 3.98 -11.84 -2.41
CA THR A 289 5.20 -11.23 -2.95
C THR A 289 5.80 -12.07 -4.07
N ASN A 290 5.86 -13.39 -3.92
CA ASN A 290 6.37 -14.28 -4.95
C ASN A 290 5.55 -14.20 -6.25
N LEU A 291 4.21 -14.25 -6.14
CA LEU A 291 3.31 -14.10 -7.29
C LEU A 291 3.47 -12.73 -7.96
N HIS A 292 3.64 -11.70 -7.16
CA HIS A 292 3.77 -10.33 -7.63
C HIS A 292 5.11 -10.11 -8.37
N MET A 293 6.21 -10.61 -7.83
CA MET A 293 7.51 -10.58 -8.49
C MET A 293 7.52 -11.38 -9.79
N ARG A 294 6.88 -12.55 -9.81
CA ARG A 294 6.71 -13.34 -11.03
C ARG A 294 5.97 -12.57 -12.11
N ASN A 295 4.84 -11.95 -11.76
CA ASN A 295 4.09 -11.11 -12.68
C ASN A 295 4.94 -9.97 -13.26
N TRP A 296 5.72 -9.29 -12.43
CA TRP A 296 6.64 -8.25 -12.92
C TRP A 296 7.65 -8.81 -13.94
N MET A 297 8.33 -9.90 -13.63
CA MET A 297 9.32 -10.52 -14.51
C MET A 297 8.70 -10.96 -15.85
N GLU A 298 7.47 -11.50 -15.83
CA GLU A 298 6.72 -11.86 -17.03
C GLU A 298 6.34 -10.62 -17.85
N CYS A 299 5.96 -9.53 -17.19
CA CYS A 299 5.65 -8.26 -17.84
C CYS A 299 6.88 -7.58 -18.43
N VAL A 300 8.04 -7.66 -17.79
CA VAL A 300 9.32 -7.19 -18.35
C VAL A 300 9.61 -7.91 -19.67
N LYS A 301 9.42 -9.24 -19.73
CA LYS A 301 9.63 -10.04 -20.95
C LYS A 301 8.59 -9.77 -22.03
N SER A 302 7.32 -9.72 -21.66
CA SER A 302 6.19 -9.59 -22.60
C SER A 302 5.86 -8.16 -22.99
N ARG A 303 6.43 -7.18 -22.30
CA ARG A 303 6.12 -5.74 -22.39
C ARG A 303 4.65 -5.40 -22.12
N LYS A 304 3.91 -6.31 -21.46
CA LYS A 304 2.53 -6.05 -21.02
C LYS A 304 2.52 -5.27 -19.71
N GLN A 305 1.40 -4.61 -19.45
CA GLN A 305 1.19 -3.87 -18.20
C GLN A 305 1.17 -4.82 -16.99
N PRO A 306 1.89 -4.53 -15.91
CA PRO A 306 1.87 -5.34 -14.70
C PRO A 306 0.59 -5.13 -13.89
N ASN A 307 0.33 -6.04 -12.95
CA ASN A 307 -0.87 -6.00 -12.09
C ASN A 307 -0.96 -4.72 -11.25
N ALA A 308 0.16 -4.17 -10.85
CA ALA A 308 0.25 -2.91 -10.10
C ALA A 308 1.09 -1.87 -10.88
N PRO A 309 0.54 -1.25 -11.94
CA PRO A 309 1.26 -0.23 -12.70
C PRO A 309 1.50 1.01 -11.86
N VAL A 310 2.30 1.95 -12.39
CA VAL A 310 2.62 3.21 -11.71
C VAL A 310 1.39 3.98 -11.23
N ASP A 311 0.26 3.86 -11.94
CA ASP A 311 -1.01 4.49 -11.54
C ASP A 311 -1.54 3.94 -10.21
N ALA A 312 -1.30 2.69 -9.86
CA ALA A 312 -1.66 2.14 -8.56
C ALA A 312 -0.93 2.88 -7.44
N GLY A 313 0.38 3.07 -7.57
CA GLY A 313 1.19 3.85 -6.63
C GLY A 313 0.80 5.32 -6.55
N TYR A 314 0.55 5.92 -7.70
CA TYR A 314 0.10 7.32 -7.79
C TYR A 314 -1.23 7.54 -7.07
N ASN A 315 -2.23 6.69 -7.35
CA ASN A 315 -3.58 6.84 -6.80
C ASN A 315 -3.61 6.64 -5.28
N HIS A 316 -2.94 5.63 -4.74
CA HIS A 316 -2.90 5.49 -3.28
C HIS A 316 -2.12 6.64 -2.62
N SER A 317 -1.11 7.21 -3.30
CA SER A 317 -0.39 8.38 -2.77
C SER A 317 -1.28 9.62 -2.66
N ILE A 318 -2.25 9.82 -3.58
CA ILE A 318 -3.24 10.89 -3.48
C ILE A 318 -4.06 10.75 -2.20
N ALA A 319 -4.72 9.60 -2.00
CA ALA A 319 -5.56 9.37 -0.83
C ALA A 319 -4.79 9.59 0.48
N LEU A 320 -3.55 9.10 0.55
CA LEU A 320 -2.72 9.19 1.75
C LEU A 320 -2.16 10.60 2.00
N SER A 321 -1.95 11.40 0.95
CA SER A 321 -1.48 12.77 1.13
C SER A 321 -2.53 13.68 1.76
N LEU A 322 -3.81 13.38 1.56
CA LEU A 322 -4.93 14.15 2.13
C LEU A 322 -5.08 13.94 3.65
N ILE A 323 -4.48 12.91 4.23
CA ILE A 323 -4.46 12.70 5.69
C ILE A 323 -3.61 13.77 6.41
N HIS A 324 -2.69 14.41 5.70
CA HIS A 324 -1.70 15.35 6.25
C HIS A 324 -1.98 16.82 5.89
N ILE A 325 -3.12 17.11 5.32
CA ILE A 325 -3.54 18.49 4.97
C ILE A 325 -4.31 19.11 6.12
#